data_c3745c75c6e8f743f2bf260dc6af7818
#
_entry.id   c3745c75c6e8f743f2bf260dc6af7818
#
_cell.length_a   1.000
_cell.length_b   1.000
_cell.length_c   1.000
_cell.angle_alpha   90.00
_cell.angle_beta   90.00
_cell.angle_gamma   90.00
#
_symmetry.space_group_name_H-M   'P 1'
#
loop_
_entity.id
_entity.type
_entity.pdbx_description
1 polymer ?
#
loop_
_entity_poly.entity_id
_entity_poly.type
_entity_poly.pdbx_seq_one_letter_code
_entity_poly.pdbx_strand_id
1 'polypeptide(L)'
;MSDDGSYFQYHSNNINHPSSNIQHNLKKMASKPSIPKGTRDFSPTEVAKRNYIISIMRNHFEKFGYQPIETPSFENSDTLMGKYGEEGDRLIFKILNSGDYLDKISSEELQALNYKKLTSHISEKALRYDLTVPFARYVVQHQSEIEFPFKRYQIQPVWRADRPQKGRFREFYQCDADVVGSKSLWQEVELVQLYDSVFAELGLNGVTIKINNRKVLSGIAEVIGASDKLIDFTVALDKLDKIGEEGVKKEMLEKGISETALVKVQLLFNFTGTIQEKLEKLTQLLSSSEEGKKGIEELRFICDNVTKLGLQKAILDLDVTLARGLNYYTGAIFEVTAPKEVAMGSIGGGGRYDDLTGIFGLPDVSGVGISFGLDRIYLVLEELNLFPETVTTSTKVMFLNFGESQTFEAMQAVTTLRNKNIKAEMYPDATKIDKQFKHAERRGIPFVVKEIDGSNFTLKDIQTGEQLQLDLENLIKKLQ
;
A
#
# COMPACT_ATOMS: atom_id res chain seq x y z
N MET A 1 19.64 55.62 -58.81
CA MET A 1 21.13 55.51 -58.73
C MET A 1 21.38 54.85 -57.40
N SER A 2 21.87 53.68 -57.22
CA SER A 2 22.30 52.53 -58.07
C SER A 2 21.96 51.26 -57.28
N ASP A 3 21.43 50.29 -58.06
CA ASP A 3 21.31 48.89 -57.66
C ASP A 3 22.65 48.33 -57.16
N ASP A 4 22.59 47.47 -56.17
CA ASP A 4 23.58 46.41 -56.06
C ASP A 4 22.89 45.13 -55.46
N GLY A 5 22.49 44.25 -56.37
CA GLY A 5 21.98 42.94 -56.03
C GLY A 5 23.11 41.99 -55.76
N SER A 6 23.17 41.38 -54.58
CA SER A 6 24.02 40.22 -54.36
C SER A 6 23.15 38.98 -54.11
N TYR A 7 23.14 38.11 -55.12
CA TYR A 7 22.58 36.77 -55.10
C TYR A 7 23.34 35.89 -54.09
N PHE A 8 22.68 35.40 -53.09
CA PHE A 8 23.17 34.28 -52.28
C PHE A 8 22.84 32.96 -53.00
N GLN A 9 23.87 32.31 -53.53
CA GLN A 9 23.79 30.93 -54.02
C GLN A 9 23.66 29.98 -52.81
N TYR A 10 22.51 29.31 -52.70
CA TYR A 10 22.35 28.15 -51.80
C TYR A 10 23.07 26.95 -52.40
N HIS A 11 24.18 26.54 -51.78
CA HIS A 11 24.75 25.22 -52.01
C HIS A 11 23.84 24.18 -51.34
N SER A 12 23.20 23.35 -52.17
CA SER A 12 22.49 22.15 -51.74
C SER A 12 23.49 21.07 -51.28
N ASN A 13 23.78 21.03 -49.98
CA ASN A 13 24.46 19.88 -49.41
C ASN A 13 23.44 18.74 -49.29
N ASN A 14 23.64 17.70 -50.07
CA ASN A 14 22.95 16.41 -49.94
C ASN A 14 23.20 15.84 -48.56
N ILE A 15 22.24 16.04 -47.66
CA ILE A 15 22.18 15.29 -46.39
C ILE A 15 21.56 13.94 -46.73
N ASN A 16 22.40 12.93 -46.88
CA ASN A 16 21.97 11.54 -46.90
C ASN A 16 21.31 11.22 -45.58
N HIS A 17 19.99 11.11 -45.56
CA HIS A 17 19.23 10.63 -44.42
C HIS A 17 19.55 9.15 -44.16
N PRO A 18 19.98 8.77 -42.94
CA PRO A 18 20.24 7.37 -42.60
C PRO A 18 18.95 6.63 -42.18
N SER A 19 17.85 6.84 -42.93
CA SER A 19 16.55 6.23 -42.57
C SER A 19 16.42 4.75 -42.94
N SER A 20 17.28 4.20 -43.76
CA SER A 20 17.23 2.78 -44.16
C SER A 20 17.94 1.83 -43.19
N ASN A 21 18.92 2.31 -42.42
CA ASN A 21 19.67 1.46 -41.48
C ASN A 21 18.99 1.28 -40.12
N ILE A 22 18.06 2.17 -39.71
CA ILE A 22 17.35 2.08 -38.44
C ILE A 22 16.29 0.98 -38.50
N GLN A 23 15.60 0.79 -39.63
CA GLN A 23 14.60 -0.29 -39.77
C GLN A 23 15.24 -1.70 -39.83
N HIS A 24 16.47 -1.85 -40.30
CA HIS A 24 17.15 -3.15 -40.35
C HIS A 24 17.70 -3.59 -38.96
N ASN A 25 18.07 -2.65 -38.11
CA ASN A 25 18.54 -2.96 -36.75
C ASN A 25 17.39 -3.20 -35.76
N LEU A 26 16.18 -2.69 -35.99
CA LEU A 26 15.00 -2.96 -35.15
C LEU A 26 14.48 -4.40 -35.31
N LYS A 27 14.77 -5.09 -36.39
CA LYS A 27 14.41 -6.51 -36.60
C LYS A 27 15.28 -7.51 -35.83
N LYS A 28 16.39 -7.09 -35.24
CA LYS A 28 17.36 -8.01 -34.59
C LYS A 28 17.28 -8.11 -33.08
N MET A 29 16.41 -7.33 -32.40
CA MET A 29 16.27 -7.37 -30.95
C MET A 29 14.79 -7.28 -30.52
N ALA A 30 13.99 -8.23 -30.97
CA ALA A 30 12.72 -8.48 -30.26
C ALA A 30 13.02 -9.34 -29.03
N SER A 31 13.59 -8.72 -28.00
CA SER A 31 13.58 -9.34 -26.68
C SER A 31 12.12 -9.50 -26.26
N LYS A 32 11.76 -10.69 -25.73
CA LYS A 32 10.42 -10.86 -25.16
C LYS A 32 10.18 -9.73 -24.13
N PRO A 33 9.05 -9.02 -24.22
CA PRO A 33 8.74 -7.99 -23.24
C PRO A 33 8.76 -8.60 -21.83
N SER A 34 9.31 -7.87 -20.86
CA SER A 34 9.38 -8.27 -19.47
C SER A 34 9.14 -7.06 -18.56
N ILE A 35 8.68 -7.33 -17.36
CA ILE A 35 8.50 -6.32 -16.31
C ILE A 35 9.67 -6.36 -15.31
N PRO A 36 9.96 -5.28 -14.60
CA PRO A 36 11.00 -5.25 -13.57
C PRO A 36 10.73 -6.30 -12.49
N LYS A 37 11.79 -6.95 -12.00
CA LYS A 37 11.67 -7.95 -10.94
C LYS A 37 11.05 -7.38 -9.68
N GLY A 38 9.97 -8.01 -9.20
CA GLY A 38 9.25 -7.60 -7.99
C GLY A 38 8.13 -6.59 -8.23
N THR A 39 7.84 -6.24 -9.49
CA THR A 39 6.63 -5.53 -9.90
C THR A 39 5.64 -6.49 -10.56
N ARG A 40 4.41 -6.04 -10.82
CA ARG A 40 3.34 -6.86 -11.38
C ARG A 40 2.46 -6.07 -12.33
N ASP A 41 1.97 -6.74 -13.38
CA ASP A 41 0.77 -6.33 -14.08
C ASP A 41 -0.45 -6.91 -13.37
N PHE A 42 -1.58 -6.28 -13.49
CA PHE A 42 -2.86 -6.72 -12.92
C PHE A 42 -3.89 -6.87 -14.02
N SER A 43 -4.52 -8.04 -14.08
CA SER A 43 -5.66 -8.31 -14.95
C SER A 43 -6.89 -7.46 -14.55
N PRO A 44 -7.90 -7.31 -15.46
CA PRO A 44 -9.13 -6.60 -15.11
C PRO A 44 -9.82 -7.14 -13.85
N THR A 45 -9.84 -8.44 -13.66
CA THR A 45 -10.42 -9.09 -12.47
C THR A 45 -9.64 -8.76 -11.20
N GLU A 46 -8.30 -8.81 -11.25
CA GLU A 46 -7.47 -8.43 -10.11
C GLU A 46 -7.66 -6.94 -9.75
N VAL A 47 -7.74 -6.06 -10.75
CA VAL A 47 -8.03 -4.63 -10.51
C VAL A 47 -9.40 -4.45 -9.88
N ALA A 48 -10.43 -5.16 -10.34
CA ALA A 48 -11.77 -5.09 -9.75
C ALA A 48 -11.76 -5.53 -8.27
N LYS A 49 -11.09 -6.63 -7.93
CA LYS A 49 -10.91 -7.13 -6.56
C LYS A 49 -10.14 -6.13 -5.69
N ARG A 50 -9.06 -5.53 -6.21
CA ARG A 50 -8.30 -4.48 -5.51
C ARG A 50 -9.16 -3.26 -5.21
N ASN A 51 -9.93 -2.80 -6.19
CA ASN A 51 -10.85 -1.67 -6.03
C ASN A 51 -11.97 -1.96 -5.01
N TYR A 52 -12.44 -3.20 -4.92
CA TYR A 52 -13.37 -3.62 -3.87
C TYR A 52 -12.79 -3.41 -2.48
N ILE A 53 -11.56 -3.88 -2.21
CA ILE A 53 -10.88 -3.65 -0.93
C ILE A 53 -10.68 -2.16 -0.67
N ILE A 54 -10.19 -1.42 -1.66
CA ILE A 54 -9.96 0.03 -1.57
C ILE A 54 -11.25 0.78 -1.24
N SER A 55 -12.38 0.39 -1.84
CA SER A 55 -13.66 1.05 -1.60
C SER A 55 -14.16 0.87 -0.16
N ILE A 56 -13.98 -0.32 0.40
CA ILE A 56 -14.28 -0.61 1.80
C ILE A 56 -13.39 0.23 2.73
N MET A 57 -12.07 0.21 2.51
CA MET A 57 -11.14 1.01 3.32
C MET A 57 -11.48 2.50 3.28
N ARG A 58 -11.69 3.06 2.08
CA ARG A 58 -12.05 4.47 1.90
C ARG A 58 -13.33 4.83 2.66
N ASN A 59 -14.37 4.01 2.53
CA ASN A 59 -15.64 4.21 3.20
C ASN A 59 -15.47 4.24 4.73
N HIS A 60 -14.65 3.35 5.29
CA HIS A 60 -14.35 3.36 6.72
C HIS A 60 -13.51 4.57 7.13
N PHE A 61 -12.46 4.93 6.37
CA PHE A 61 -11.68 6.13 6.67
C PHE A 61 -12.58 7.38 6.74
N GLU A 62 -13.48 7.54 5.77
CA GLU A 62 -14.43 8.67 5.74
C GLU A 62 -15.43 8.61 6.90
N LYS A 63 -15.96 7.43 7.27
CA LYS A 63 -16.83 7.24 8.45
C LYS A 63 -16.13 7.64 9.76
N PHE A 64 -14.81 7.44 9.86
CA PHE A 64 -14.02 7.82 11.03
C PHE A 64 -13.50 9.27 10.97
N GLY A 65 -13.93 10.05 9.97
CA GLY A 65 -13.61 11.47 9.83
C GLY A 65 -12.25 11.76 9.21
N TYR A 66 -11.62 10.80 8.54
CA TYR A 66 -10.37 11.00 7.82
C TYR A 66 -10.60 11.66 6.46
N GLN A 67 -9.75 12.59 6.08
CA GLN A 67 -9.79 13.32 4.82
C GLN A 67 -8.74 12.79 3.84
N PRO A 68 -9.06 12.68 2.53
CA PRO A 68 -8.10 12.22 1.53
C PRO A 68 -7.02 13.26 1.25
N ILE A 69 -5.77 12.80 1.16
CA ILE A 69 -4.68 13.56 0.56
C ILE A 69 -3.88 12.70 -0.40
N GLU A 70 -3.11 13.32 -1.27
CA GLU A 70 -2.11 12.68 -2.12
C GLU A 70 -0.80 13.45 -2.06
N THR A 71 0.32 12.73 -2.14
CA THR A 71 1.66 13.29 -2.25
C THR A 71 2.35 12.75 -3.51
N PRO A 72 3.38 13.42 -4.02
CA PRO A 72 4.11 12.94 -5.20
C PRO A 72 4.68 11.54 -5.02
N SER A 73 4.80 10.79 -6.12
CA SER A 73 5.40 9.45 -6.13
C SER A 73 6.90 9.45 -5.82
N PHE A 74 7.55 10.57 -5.98
CA PHE A 74 8.95 10.79 -5.63
C PHE A 74 9.12 12.08 -4.82
N GLU A 75 10.11 12.07 -3.95
CA GLU A 75 10.49 13.17 -3.07
C GLU A 75 11.93 13.58 -3.38
N ASN A 76 12.35 14.73 -2.86
CA ASN A 76 13.78 15.04 -2.82
C ASN A 76 14.50 13.99 -1.96
N SER A 77 15.69 13.58 -2.39
CA SER A 77 16.45 12.55 -1.69
C SER A 77 16.67 12.87 -0.20
N ASP A 78 16.92 14.15 0.13
CA ASP A 78 17.13 14.62 1.50
C ASP A 78 15.87 14.51 2.38
N THR A 79 14.69 14.52 1.78
CA THR A 79 13.42 14.29 2.49
C THR A 79 13.36 12.87 3.04
N LEU A 80 13.88 11.89 2.30
CA LEU A 80 13.75 10.47 2.62
C LEU A 80 14.97 9.89 3.34
N MET A 81 16.18 10.29 2.92
CA MET A 81 17.44 9.70 3.42
C MET A 81 17.67 10.04 4.89
N GLY A 82 18.16 9.06 5.65
CA GLY A 82 18.43 9.19 7.08
C GLY A 82 17.20 9.08 7.99
N LYS A 83 16.00 8.84 7.43
CA LYS A 83 14.74 8.77 8.20
C LYS A 83 14.36 7.34 8.57
N TYR A 84 14.84 6.35 7.83
CA TYR A 84 14.45 4.94 7.97
C TYR A 84 15.55 4.05 8.58
N GLY A 85 16.67 4.65 9.00
CA GLY A 85 17.86 3.93 9.43
C GLY A 85 18.67 3.34 8.25
N GLU A 86 19.84 2.78 8.53
CA GLU A 86 20.77 2.31 7.48
C GLU A 86 20.15 1.24 6.57
N GLU A 87 19.37 0.32 7.14
CA GLU A 87 18.72 -0.74 6.36
C GLU A 87 17.64 -0.16 5.43
N GLY A 88 16.77 0.72 5.94
CA GLY A 88 15.73 1.37 5.15
C GLY A 88 16.31 2.24 4.04
N ASP A 89 17.35 3.00 4.32
CA ASP A 89 18.02 3.86 3.33
C ASP A 89 18.62 3.10 2.15
N ARG A 90 19.07 1.85 2.38
CA ARG A 90 19.54 0.95 1.32
C ARG A 90 18.42 0.46 0.41
N LEU A 91 17.19 0.44 0.91
CA LEU A 91 16.02 -0.05 0.18
C LEU A 91 15.30 1.06 -0.61
N ILE A 92 15.70 2.31 -0.49
CA ILE A 92 15.12 3.43 -1.24
C ILE A 92 15.60 3.37 -2.71
N PHE A 93 14.65 3.33 -3.64
CA PHE A 93 14.93 3.48 -5.07
C PHE A 93 15.31 4.91 -5.41
N LYS A 94 16.50 5.10 -5.93
CA LYS A 94 17.04 6.38 -6.35
C LYS A 94 16.73 6.64 -7.81
N ILE A 95 16.42 7.90 -8.16
CA ILE A 95 16.09 8.32 -9.52
C ILE A 95 17.28 9.11 -10.06
N LEU A 96 17.86 8.64 -11.16
CA LEU A 96 18.89 9.39 -11.87
C LEU A 96 18.34 10.74 -12.36
N ASN A 97 19.14 11.78 -12.24
CA ASN A 97 18.79 13.09 -12.77
C ASN A 97 18.59 13.00 -14.28
N SER A 98 17.62 13.74 -14.82
CA SER A 98 17.34 13.79 -16.25
C SER A 98 18.44 14.54 -17.01
N GLY A 99 18.64 14.20 -18.26
CA GLY A 99 19.68 14.81 -19.10
C GLY A 99 21.05 14.18 -18.86
N ASP A 100 22.11 14.96 -18.97
CA ASP A 100 23.48 14.52 -18.65
C ASP A 100 23.70 14.57 -17.12
N TYR A 101 23.41 13.45 -16.47
CA TYR A 101 23.49 13.32 -14.99
C TYR A 101 24.92 13.36 -14.44
N LEU A 102 25.95 13.35 -15.31
CA LEU A 102 27.36 13.47 -14.94
C LEU A 102 27.89 14.90 -15.08
N ASP A 103 27.16 15.80 -15.68
CA ASP A 103 27.60 17.17 -16.03
C ASP A 103 28.12 17.98 -14.83
N LYS A 104 27.58 17.72 -13.64
CA LYS A 104 27.97 18.40 -12.40
C LYS A 104 29.12 17.73 -11.64
N ILE A 105 29.74 16.67 -12.20
CA ILE A 105 30.72 15.84 -11.50
C ILE A 105 32.10 16.08 -12.09
N SER A 106 33.07 16.44 -11.26
CA SER A 106 34.46 16.58 -11.70
C SER A 106 35.11 15.23 -11.95
N SER A 107 36.16 15.22 -12.81
CA SER A 107 36.93 14.02 -13.09
C SER A 107 37.59 13.45 -11.80
N GLU A 108 37.98 14.32 -10.87
CA GLU A 108 38.54 13.95 -9.58
C GLU A 108 37.51 13.24 -8.69
N GLU A 109 36.25 13.72 -8.68
CA GLU A 109 35.16 13.08 -7.92
C GLU A 109 34.81 11.69 -8.48
N LEU A 110 34.85 11.53 -9.81
CA LEU A 110 34.67 10.22 -10.44
C LEU A 110 35.81 9.25 -10.08
N GLN A 111 37.05 9.73 -10.05
CA GLN A 111 38.22 8.90 -9.69
C GLN A 111 38.27 8.56 -8.21
N ALA A 112 37.78 9.44 -7.34
CA ALA A 112 37.77 9.23 -5.89
C ALA A 112 36.80 8.11 -5.45
N LEU A 113 35.88 7.65 -6.32
CA LEU A 113 34.89 6.57 -6.07
C LEU A 113 34.13 6.71 -4.74
N ASN A 114 33.92 7.95 -4.28
CA ASN A 114 33.09 8.17 -3.11
C ASN A 114 31.59 8.03 -3.49
N TYR A 115 31.10 6.79 -3.42
CA TYR A 115 29.74 6.45 -3.86
C TYR A 115 28.64 7.25 -3.17
N LYS A 116 28.79 7.61 -1.89
CA LYS A 116 27.78 8.42 -1.17
C LYS A 116 27.70 9.83 -1.77
N LYS A 117 28.85 10.49 -1.94
CA LYS A 117 28.91 11.84 -2.53
C LYS A 117 28.46 11.82 -3.99
N LEU A 118 28.91 10.85 -4.77
CA LEU A 118 28.53 10.69 -6.16
C LEU A 118 27.00 10.49 -6.29
N THR A 119 26.41 9.63 -5.47
CA THR A 119 24.97 9.36 -5.50
C THR A 119 24.16 10.63 -5.23
N SER A 120 24.55 11.49 -4.29
CA SER A 120 23.83 12.73 -4.00
C SER A 120 23.82 13.72 -5.19
N HIS A 121 24.87 13.71 -6.00
CA HIS A 121 24.99 14.59 -7.18
C HIS A 121 24.17 14.07 -8.37
N ILE A 122 24.11 12.76 -8.58
CA ILE A 122 23.44 12.14 -9.74
C ILE A 122 21.97 11.77 -9.49
N SER A 123 21.52 11.82 -8.24
CA SER A 123 20.17 11.41 -7.82
C SER A 123 19.63 12.34 -6.74
N GLU A 124 19.13 13.49 -7.18
CA GLU A 124 18.51 14.49 -6.31
C GLU A 124 17.11 14.05 -5.83
N LYS A 125 16.53 13.02 -6.43
CA LYS A 125 15.19 12.52 -6.17
C LYS A 125 15.20 11.01 -5.94
N ALA A 126 14.23 10.54 -5.16
CA ALA A 126 14.04 9.13 -4.90
C ALA A 126 12.55 8.78 -4.84
N LEU A 127 12.18 7.53 -5.15
CA LEU A 127 10.82 7.06 -4.96
C LEU A 127 10.52 6.96 -3.47
N ARG A 128 9.31 7.37 -3.08
CA ARG A 128 8.88 7.31 -1.67
C ARG A 128 8.88 5.88 -1.16
N TYR A 129 9.42 5.70 0.03
CA TYR A 129 9.55 4.41 0.71
C TYR A 129 8.29 4.02 1.49
N ASP A 130 7.62 5.03 2.03
CA ASP A 130 6.33 4.97 2.74
C ASP A 130 5.49 6.22 2.43
N LEU A 131 4.33 6.34 3.07
CA LEU A 131 3.46 7.51 2.97
C LEU A 131 3.60 8.44 4.19
N THR A 132 4.24 7.99 5.29
CA THR A 132 4.30 8.72 6.55
C THR A 132 5.31 9.86 6.52
N VAL A 133 6.54 9.62 5.99
CA VAL A 133 7.55 10.69 5.87
C VAL A 133 7.13 11.78 4.88
N PRO A 134 6.60 11.45 3.66
CA PRO A 134 5.98 12.45 2.80
C PRO A 134 4.82 13.21 3.44
N PHE A 135 4.03 12.54 4.28
CA PHE A 135 2.95 13.18 5.04
C PHE A 135 3.50 14.18 6.07
N ALA A 136 4.53 13.83 6.82
CA ALA A 136 5.15 14.75 7.77
C ALA A 136 5.68 16.02 7.07
N ARG A 137 6.35 15.85 5.90
CA ARG A 137 6.76 16.98 5.05
C ARG A 137 5.55 17.82 4.60
N TYR A 138 4.45 17.16 4.18
CA TYR A 138 3.21 17.82 3.77
C TYR A 138 2.63 18.65 4.91
N VAL A 139 2.52 18.11 6.13
CA VAL A 139 2.03 18.83 7.31
C VAL A 139 2.83 20.10 7.57
N VAL A 140 4.17 20.02 7.51
CA VAL A 140 5.03 21.18 7.75
C VAL A 140 4.85 22.25 6.67
N GLN A 141 4.76 21.85 5.40
CA GLN A 141 4.57 22.81 4.28
C GLN A 141 3.21 23.49 4.29
N HIS A 142 2.17 22.82 4.78
CA HIS A 142 0.78 23.30 4.79
C HIS A 142 0.27 23.61 6.19
N GLN A 143 1.15 23.81 7.19
CA GLN A 143 0.77 24.04 8.60
C GLN A 143 -0.18 25.20 8.81
N SER A 144 -0.12 26.22 7.95
CA SER A 144 -1.02 27.39 8.00
C SER A 144 -2.41 27.14 7.40
N GLU A 145 -2.58 26.04 6.68
CA GLU A 145 -3.82 25.66 5.98
C GLU A 145 -4.52 24.49 6.69
N ILE A 146 -3.80 23.78 7.58
CA ILE A 146 -4.27 22.60 8.29
C ILE A 146 -4.86 22.98 9.65
N GLU A 147 -6.10 22.54 9.91
CA GLU A 147 -6.71 22.59 11.24
C GLU A 147 -6.27 21.37 12.06
N PHE A 148 -5.64 21.60 13.22
CA PHE A 148 -5.24 20.51 14.13
C PHE A 148 -6.34 20.21 15.17
N PRO A 149 -6.58 18.95 15.56
CA PRO A 149 -5.94 17.71 15.04
C PRO A 149 -6.39 17.38 13.62
N PHE A 150 -5.45 17.03 12.77
CA PHE A 150 -5.70 16.70 11.36
C PHE A 150 -5.71 15.19 11.16
N LYS A 151 -6.82 14.66 10.68
CA LYS A 151 -7.03 13.26 10.30
C LYS A 151 -6.94 13.12 8.78
N ARG A 152 -5.94 12.42 8.27
CA ARG A 152 -5.81 12.16 6.82
C ARG A 152 -5.83 10.67 6.51
N TYR A 153 -6.34 10.29 5.34
CA TYR A 153 -6.01 9.01 4.75
C TYR A 153 -5.34 9.17 3.38
N GLN A 154 -4.56 8.15 2.99
CA GLN A 154 -3.84 8.13 1.72
C GLN A 154 -3.73 6.71 1.22
N ILE A 155 -4.14 6.46 -0.05
CA ILE A 155 -4.11 5.13 -0.68
C ILE A 155 -3.29 5.27 -1.95
N GLN A 156 -2.01 4.98 -1.87
CA GLN A 156 -1.07 5.18 -2.97
C GLN A 156 0.05 4.12 -2.98
N PRO A 157 0.73 3.91 -4.14
CA PRO A 157 1.86 2.99 -4.22
C PRO A 157 3.10 3.55 -3.51
N VAL A 158 3.93 2.63 -3.00
CA VAL A 158 5.26 2.88 -2.45
C VAL A 158 6.26 1.88 -3.01
N TRP A 159 7.55 2.19 -2.92
CA TRP A 159 8.60 1.41 -3.55
C TRP A 159 9.71 1.05 -2.57
N ARG A 160 10.02 -0.25 -2.47
CA ARG A 160 11.09 -0.77 -1.62
C ARG A 160 11.92 -1.79 -2.40
N ALA A 161 13.25 -1.64 -2.40
CA ALA A 161 14.17 -2.56 -3.08
C ALA A 161 14.31 -3.92 -2.37
N ASP A 162 13.28 -4.34 -1.65
CA ASP A 162 13.21 -5.61 -0.95
C ASP A 162 13.44 -6.83 -1.87
N ARG A 163 13.90 -7.95 -1.27
CA ARG A 163 13.92 -9.23 -1.95
C ARG A 163 12.47 -9.72 -2.15
N PRO A 164 12.00 -9.89 -3.40
CA PRO A 164 10.64 -10.33 -3.67
C PRO A 164 10.37 -11.73 -3.10
N GLN A 165 9.20 -11.89 -2.46
CA GLN A 165 8.67 -13.18 -1.98
C GLN A 165 7.13 -13.09 -1.92
N LYS A 166 6.42 -14.20 -1.56
CA LYS A 166 4.95 -14.19 -1.41
C LYS A 166 4.52 -13.04 -0.49
N GLY A 167 3.66 -12.14 -0.98
CA GLY A 167 3.18 -10.97 -0.25
C GLY A 167 4.20 -9.85 0.01
N ARG A 168 5.39 -9.89 -0.63
CA ARG A 168 6.38 -8.81 -0.56
C ARG A 168 6.86 -8.46 -1.97
N PHE A 169 6.52 -7.27 -2.39
CA PHE A 169 6.79 -6.72 -3.73
C PHE A 169 7.69 -5.49 -3.62
N ARG A 170 8.27 -5.08 -4.74
CA ARG A 170 9.06 -3.84 -4.82
C ARG A 170 8.21 -2.61 -5.07
N GLU A 171 7.03 -2.81 -5.63
CA GLU A 171 5.97 -1.82 -5.77
C GLU A 171 4.70 -2.40 -5.16
N PHE A 172 4.11 -1.69 -4.20
CA PHE A 172 2.90 -2.13 -3.50
C PHE A 172 2.14 -0.93 -2.93
N TYR A 173 0.86 -1.12 -2.62
CA TYR A 173 0.04 -0.07 -2.06
C TYR A 173 0.07 -0.08 -0.53
N GLN A 174 0.23 1.11 0.05
CA GLN A 174 -0.13 1.39 1.42
C GLN A 174 -1.48 2.12 1.46
N CYS A 175 -2.30 1.77 2.44
CA CYS A 175 -3.58 2.43 2.71
C CYS A 175 -3.50 2.94 4.15
N ASP A 176 -3.06 4.17 4.30
CA ASP A 176 -2.68 4.76 5.58
C ASP A 176 -3.76 5.70 6.10
N ALA A 177 -3.98 5.65 7.41
CA ALA A 177 -4.80 6.59 8.16
C ALA A 177 -3.99 7.13 9.33
N ASP A 178 -3.79 8.45 9.40
CA ASP A 178 -2.98 9.11 10.42
C ASP A 178 -3.70 10.32 11.02
N VAL A 179 -3.39 10.58 12.28
CA VAL A 179 -3.81 11.78 13.02
C VAL A 179 -2.58 12.51 13.49
N VAL A 180 -2.48 13.80 13.23
CA VAL A 180 -1.42 14.68 13.75
C VAL A 180 -2.00 15.84 14.54
N GLY A 181 -1.21 16.36 15.51
CA GLY A 181 -1.63 17.49 16.36
C GLY A 181 -2.42 17.09 17.60
N SER A 182 -2.39 15.81 17.99
CA SER A 182 -3.02 15.33 19.23
C SER A 182 -2.14 14.31 19.96
N LYS A 183 -1.98 14.49 21.28
CA LYS A 183 -1.31 13.55 22.20
C LYS A 183 -2.29 12.57 22.86
N SER A 184 -3.59 12.68 22.55
CA SER A 184 -4.63 11.87 23.16
C SER A 184 -4.52 10.40 22.74
N LEU A 185 -4.49 9.49 23.71
CA LEU A 185 -4.49 8.04 23.48
C LEU A 185 -5.82 7.50 22.95
N TRP A 186 -6.87 8.31 22.91
CA TRP A 186 -8.11 7.96 22.22
C TRP A 186 -7.93 7.78 20.73
N GLN A 187 -6.87 8.35 20.15
CA GLN A 187 -6.54 8.14 18.74
C GLN A 187 -6.11 6.70 18.49
N GLU A 188 -5.30 6.10 19.36
CA GLU A 188 -4.93 4.68 19.28
C GLU A 188 -6.13 3.77 19.45
N VAL A 189 -7.04 4.08 20.39
CA VAL A 189 -8.28 3.33 20.58
C VAL A 189 -9.12 3.35 19.31
N GLU A 190 -9.28 4.51 18.70
CA GLU A 190 -10.02 4.68 17.44
C GLU A 190 -9.37 3.93 16.26
N LEU A 191 -8.03 3.97 16.16
CA LEU A 191 -7.30 3.26 15.11
C LEU A 191 -7.44 1.73 15.22
N VAL A 192 -7.48 1.18 16.44
CA VAL A 192 -7.77 -0.26 16.67
C VAL A 192 -9.20 -0.60 16.22
N GLN A 193 -10.18 0.26 16.51
CA GLN A 193 -11.56 0.07 16.05
C GLN A 193 -11.67 0.21 14.52
N LEU A 194 -10.89 1.10 13.91
CA LEU A 194 -10.82 1.25 12.45
C LEU A 194 -10.30 -0.03 11.78
N TYR A 195 -9.23 -0.63 12.33
CA TYR A 195 -8.76 -1.94 11.87
C TYR A 195 -9.87 -3.00 11.93
N ASP A 196 -10.49 -3.15 13.10
CA ASP A 196 -11.54 -4.15 13.33
C ASP A 196 -12.71 -3.96 12.36
N SER A 197 -13.19 -2.72 12.18
CA SER A 197 -14.34 -2.43 11.31
C SER A 197 -14.07 -2.74 9.83
N VAL A 198 -12.87 -2.42 9.33
CA VAL A 198 -12.46 -2.74 7.95
C VAL A 198 -12.36 -4.26 7.77
N PHE A 199 -11.70 -4.97 8.68
CA PHE A 199 -11.54 -6.42 8.57
C PHE A 199 -12.87 -7.16 8.75
N ALA A 200 -13.77 -6.65 9.59
CA ALA A 200 -15.11 -7.21 9.75
C ALA A 200 -15.94 -7.09 8.45
N GLU A 201 -15.92 -5.94 7.77
CA GLU A 201 -16.62 -5.74 6.49
C GLU A 201 -15.99 -6.57 5.36
N LEU A 202 -14.67 -6.79 5.38
CA LEU A 202 -13.97 -7.71 4.46
C LEU A 202 -14.24 -9.19 4.75
N GLY A 203 -14.93 -9.54 5.84
CA GLY A 203 -15.20 -10.91 6.25
C GLY A 203 -13.98 -11.63 6.85
N LEU A 204 -12.92 -10.91 7.20
CA LEU A 204 -11.70 -11.46 7.81
C LEU A 204 -11.87 -11.65 9.31
N ASN A 205 -12.43 -12.80 9.70
CA ASN A 205 -12.60 -13.17 11.11
C ASN A 205 -11.28 -13.68 11.72
N GLY A 206 -11.04 -13.38 13.00
CA GLY A 206 -9.87 -13.91 13.72
C GLY A 206 -8.53 -13.23 13.39
N VAL A 207 -8.57 -12.08 12.74
CA VAL A 207 -7.40 -11.20 12.61
C VAL A 207 -6.94 -10.81 14.01
N THR A 208 -5.63 -10.85 14.26
CA THR A 208 -5.08 -10.45 15.54
C THR A 208 -4.34 -9.11 15.41
N ILE A 209 -4.79 -8.11 16.17
CA ILE A 209 -4.14 -6.81 16.32
C ILE A 209 -3.20 -6.90 17.51
N LYS A 210 -1.92 -7.02 17.25
CA LYS A 210 -0.87 -7.00 18.27
C LYS A 210 -0.55 -5.56 18.64
N ILE A 211 -0.38 -5.27 19.92
CA ILE A 211 0.01 -3.96 20.43
C ILE A 211 1.20 -4.09 21.38
N ASN A 212 2.12 -3.15 21.30
CA ASN A 212 3.19 -2.93 22.26
C ASN A 212 3.45 -1.41 22.38
N ASN A 213 4.48 -1.03 23.14
CA ASN A 213 4.87 0.37 23.31
C ASN A 213 6.39 0.51 23.33
N ARG A 214 6.94 1.50 22.60
CA ARG A 214 8.38 1.78 22.55
C ARG A 214 8.96 2.10 23.93
N LYS A 215 8.19 2.78 24.80
CA LYS A 215 8.59 3.09 26.16
C LYS A 215 8.72 1.83 27.03
N VAL A 216 7.87 0.83 26.79
CA VAL A 216 8.00 -0.48 27.45
C VAL A 216 9.29 -1.17 27.02
N LEU A 217 9.59 -1.19 25.73
CA LEU A 217 10.85 -1.77 25.21
C LEU A 217 12.09 -1.04 25.76
N SER A 218 12.05 0.28 25.84
CA SER A 218 13.10 1.10 26.45
C SER A 218 13.26 0.79 27.94
N GLY A 219 12.16 0.69 28.67
CA GLY A 219 12.17 0.32 30.08
C GLY A 219 12.72 -1.08 30.33
N ILE A 220 12.42 -2.06 29.46
CA ILE A 220 13.02 -3.39 29.54
C ILE A 220 14.53 -3.30 29.35
N ALA A 221 15.00 -2.58 28.30
CA ALA A 221 16.42 -2.39 28.07
C ALA A 221 17.14 -1.71 29.26
N GLU A 222 16.47 -0.75 29.91
CA GLU A 222 16.98 -0.09 31.13
C GLU A 222 17.12 -1.08 32.29
N VAL A 223 16.09 -1.84 32.61
CA VAL A 223 16.07 -2.81 33.74
C VAL A 223 17.09 -3.92 33.55
N ILE A 224 17.35 -4.34 32.33
CA ILE A 224 18.37 -5.37 32.05
C ILE A 224 19.77 -4.81 31.93
N GLY A 225 19.98 -3.47 31.96
CA GLY A 225 21.27 -2.80 31.83
C GLY A 225 21.79 -2.80 30.38
N ALA A 226 20.92 -2.71 29.38
CA ALA A 226 21.25 -2.69 27.95
C ALA A 226 20.67 -1.48 27.21
N SER A 227 20.52 -0.33 27.91
CA SER A 227 19.95 0.91 27.32
C SER A 227 20.72 1.40 26.10
N ASP A 228 22.04 1.27 26.11
CA ASP A 228 22.95 1.61 25.00
C ASP A 228 22.82 0.66 23.80
N LYS A 229 22.12 -0.47 23.97
CA LYS A 229 21.92 -1.54 22.99
C LYS A 229 20.45 -1.79 22.69
N LEU A 230 19.59 -0.78 22.93
CA LEU A 230 18.13 -0.88 22.71
C LEU A 230 17.78 -1.42 21.31
N ILE A 231 18.45 -0.92 20.25
CA ILE A 231 18.21 -1.35 18.87
C ILE A 231 18.59 -2.83 18.69
N ASP A 232 19.77 -3.23 19.15
CA ASP A 232 20.25 -4.61 19.04
C ASP A 232 19.35 -5.57 19.83
N PHE A 233 18.92 -5.17 21.04
CA PHE A 233 17.96 -5.90 21.85
C PHE A 233 16.62 -6.11 21.14
N THR A 234 16.05 -5.02 20.64
CA THR A 234 14.73 -5.07 19.99
C THR A 234 14.77 -5.84 18.67
N VAL A 235 15.83 -5.70 17.86
CA VAL A 235 16.02 -6.46 16.62
C VAL A 235 16.17 -7.96 16.89
N ALA A 236 16.87 -8.34 17.95
CA ALA A 236 17.01 -9.75 18.33
C ALA A 236 15.67 -10.30 18.83
N LEU A 237 14.96 -9.57 19.69
CA LEU A 237 13.68 -9.98 20.26
C LEU A 237 12.61 -10.19 19.16
N ASP A 238 12.57 -9.34 18.13
CA ASP A 238 11.66 -9.45 16.99
C ASP A 238 11.83 -10.75 16.17
N LYS A 239 12.92 -11.44 16.35
CA LYS A 239 13.18 -12.70 15.66
C LYS A 239 12.71 -13.94 16.43
N LEU A 240 12.13 -13.75 17.62
CA LEU A 240 11.75 -14.86 18.51
C LEU A 240 10.92 -15.93 17.79
N ASP A 241 9.90 -15.53 17.03
CA ASP A 241 9.07 -16.45 16.26
C ASP A 241 9.81 -17.22 15.15
N LYS A 242 10.99 -16.73 14.72
CA LYS A 242 11.73 -17.29 13.58
C LYS A 242 12.89 -18.19 14.01
N ILE A 243 13.64 -17.77 15.03
CA ILE A 243 14.87 -18.43 15.46
C ILE A 243 14.77 -19.07 16.85
N GLY A 244 13.62 -18.88 17.51
CA GLY A 244 13.35 -19.40 18.84
C GLY A 244 14.18 -18.73 19.93
N GLU A 245 13.90 -19.09 21.19
CA GLU A 245 14.54 -18.52 22.38
C GLU A 245 16.07 -18.64 22.35
N GLU A 246 16.61 -19.83 22.03
CA GLU A 246 18.05 -20.06 22.01
C GLU A 246 18.76 -19.23 20.92
N GLY A 247 18.12 -19.08 19.76
CA GLY A 247 18.63 -18.23 18.68
C GLY A 247 18.67 -16.75 19.07
N VAL A 248 17.62 -16.27 19.75
CA VAL A 248 17.55 -14.89 20.25
C VAL A 248 18.61 -14.63 21.32
N LYS A 249 18.76 -15.52 22.30
CA LYS A 249 19.80 -15.42 23.34
C LYS A 249 21.20 -15.35 22.74
N LYS A 250 21.48 -16.22 21.77
CA LYS A 250 22.77 -16.22 21.07
C LYS A 250 23.03 -14.89 20.36
N GLU A 251 22.05 -14.39 19.61
CA GLU A 251 22.18 -13.10 18.92
C GLU A 251 22.38 -11.94 19.89
N MET A 252 21.65 -11.93 21.04
CA MET A 252 21.84 -10.92 22.08
C MET A 252 23.24 -10.93 22.67
N LEU A 253 23.80 -12.11 22.94
CA LEU A 253 25.20 -12.27 23.43
C LEU A 253 26.22 -11.77 22.38
N GLU A 254 26.04 -12.14 21.11
CA GLU A 254 26.91 -11.68 20.02
C GLU A 254 26.90 -10.15 19.86
N LYS A 255 25.78 -9.50 20.21
CA LYS A 255 25.64 -8.06 20.28
C LYS A 255 26.14 -7.44 21.58
N GLY A 256 26.69 -8.26 22.50
CA GLY A 256 27.29 -7.84 23.76
C GLY A 256 26.26 -7.50 24.84
N ILE A 257 25.04 -8.03 24.77
CA ILE A 257 24.10 -8.02 25.88
C ILE A 257 24.53 -9.12 26.85
N SER A 258 24.61 -8.79 28.14
CA SER A 258 25.22 -9.68 29.14
C SER A 258 24.38 -10.91 29.48
N GLU A 259 24.99 -12.00 29.95
CA GLU A 259 24.25 -13.18 30.44
C GLU A 259 23.30 -12.82 31.60
N THR A 260 23.69 -11.90 32.48
CA THR A 260 22.83 -11.42 33.58
C THR A 260 21.61 -10.69 33.07
N ALA A 261 21.69 -9.99 31.94
CA ALA A 261 20.55 -9.39 31.24
C ALA A 261 19.63 -10.48 30.68
N LEU A 262 20.20 -11.56 30.09
CA LEU A 262 19.39 -12.67 29.54
C LEU A 262 18.54 -13.38 30.61
N VAL A 263 19.04 -13.53 31.84
CA VAL A 263 18.24 -14.08 32.93
C VAL A 263 17.01 -13.23 33.23
N LYS A 264 17.14 -11.90 33.17
CA LYS A 264 16.02 -10.99 33.38
C LYS A 264 14.99 -10.99 32.26
N VAL A 265 15.43 -11.15 31.01
CA VAL A 265 14.52 -11.22 29.84
C VAL A 265 13.89 -12.60 29.64
N GLN A 266 14.29 -13.62 30.40
CA GLN A 266 13.74 -14.96 30.29
C GLN A 266 12.20 -14.99 30.34
N LEU A 267 11.58 -14.11 31.16
CA LEU A 267 10.13 -13.98 31.27
C LEU A 267 9.45 -13.56 29.96
N LEU A 268 10.16 -12.83 29.08
CA LEU A 268 9.58 -12.32 27.83
C LEU A 268 9.44 -13.40 26.77
N PHE A 269 10.25 -14.46 26.82
CA PHE A 269 10.20 -15.53 25.82
C PHE A 269 8.94 -16.39 25.92
N ASN A 270 8.34 -16.46 27.10
CA ASN A 270 7.11 -17.20 27.39
C ASN A 270 6.01 -16.29 27.99
N PHE A 271 5.84 -15.11 27.39
CA PHE A 271 4.94 -14.07 27.90
C PHE A 271 3.50 -14.34 27.51
N THR A 272 2.86 -15.27 28.21
CA THR A 272 1.47 -15.71 27.97
C THR A 272 0.52 -15.20 29.04
N GLY A 273 -0.78 -15.25 28.74
CA GLY A 273 -1.87 -14.85 29.62
C GLY A 273 -2.82 -13.84 28.97
N THR A 274 -3.80 -13.41 29.73
CA THR A 274 -4.70 -12.30 29.38
C THR A 274 -3.94 -10.98 29.30
N ILE A 275 -4.50 -9.97 28.66
CA ILE A 275 -3.90 -8.62 28.59
C ILE A 275 -3.64 -8.08 30.02
N GLN A 276 -4.57 -8.28 30.96
CA GLN A 276 -4.41 -7.82 32.34
C GLN A 276 -3.24 -8.52 33.04
N GLU A 277 -3.15 -9.84 32.97
CA GLU A 277 -2.01 -10.60 33.53
C GLU A 277 -0.67 -10.18 32.91
N LYS A 278 -0.65 -9.91 31.61
CA LYS A 278 0.53 -9.40 30.91
C LYS A 278 0.90 -7.99 31.41
N LEU A 279 -0.05 -7.08 31.59
CA LEU A 279 0.17 -5.74 32.14
C LEU A 279 0.68 -5.79 33.59
N GLU A 280 0.17 -6.71 34.42
CA GLU A 280 0.65 -6.90 35.80
C GLU A 280 2.09 -7.40 35.84
N LYS A 281 2.44 -8.39 35.01
CA LYS A 281 3.83 -8.89 34.87
C LYS A 281 4.78 -7.77 34.45
N LEU A 282 4.38 -6.94 33.46
CA LEU A 282 5.17 -5.79 33.03
C LEU A 282 5.31 -4.75 34.14
N THR A 283 4.25 -4.48 34.91
CA THR A 283 4.30 -3.54 36.04
C THR A 283 5.32 -3.97 37.09
N GLN A 284 5.41 -5.27 37.38
CA GLN A 284 6.42 -5.82 38.30
C GLN A 284 7.83 -5.71 37.71
N LEU A 285 8.02 -6.12 36.46
CA LEU A 285 9.31 -6.11 35.78
C LEU A 285 9.87 -4.68 35.65
N LEU A 286 9.05 -3.71 35.32
CA LEU A 286 9.44 -2.33 35.03
C LEU A 286 9.25 -1.37 36.23
N SER A 287 9.13 -1.91 37.44
CA SER A 287 8.91 -1.12 38.65
C SER A 287 9.99 -0.07 38.94
N SER A 288 11.22 -0.26 38.43
CA SER A 288 12.35 0.67 38.57
C SER A 288 12.53 1.62 37.39
N SER A 289 11.79 1.47 36.27
CA SER A 289 11.89 2.31 35.10
C SER A 289 10.73 3.28 34.99
N GLU A 290 10.97 4.58 35.06
CA GLU A 290 9.93 5.60 34.90
C GLU A 290 9.38 5.62 33.46
N GLU A 291 10.25 5.42 32.47
CA GLU A 291 9.82 5.35 31.06
C GLU A 291 8.98 4.09 30.81
N GLY A 292 9.38 2.96 31.38
CA GLY A 292 8.62 1.71 31.32
C GLY A 292 7.22 1.84 31.94
N LYS A 293 7.11 2.50 33.09
CA LYS A 293 5.81 2.77 33.75
C LYS A 293 4.88 3.59 32.88
N LYS A 294 5.37 4.68 32.25
CA LYS A 294 4.57 5.47 31.31
C LYS A 294 4.05 4.62 30.15
N GLY A 295 4.92 3.78 29.56
CA GLY A 295 4.50 2.87 28.50
C GLY A 295 3.42 1.89 28.93
N ILE A 296 3.47 1.38 30.16
CA ILE A 296 2.43 0.50 30.73
C ILE A 296 1.11 1.25 30.94
N GLU A 297 1.17 2.48 31.46
CA GLU A 297 -0.02 3.32 31.64
C GLU A 297 -0.73 3.59 30.30
N GLU A 298 0.04 3.91 29.26
CA GLU A 298 -0.47 4.10 27.89
C GLU A 298 -1.12 2.82 27.35
N LEU A 299 -0.45 1.66 27.48
CA LEU A 299 -1.00 0.37 27.04
C LEU A 299 -2.26 0.01 27.81
N ARG A 300 -2.26 0.20 29.12
CA ARG A 300 -3.44 -0.05 29.96
C ARG A 300 -4.62 0.80 29.51
N PHE A 301 -4.41 2.10 29.29
CA PHE A 301 -5.45 3.01 28.81
C PHE A 301 -6.05 2.51 27.47
N ILE A 302 -5.18 2.18 26.50
CA ILE A 302 -5.63 1.75 25.17
C ILE A 302 -6.37 0.41 25.28
N CYS A 303 -5.77 -0.59 25.90
CA CYS A 303 -6.34 -1.94 25.98
C CYS A 303 -7.67 -1.96 26.76
N ASP A 304 -7.76 -1.26 27.90
CA ASP A 304 -8.97 -1.21 28.72
C ASP A 304 -10.13 -0.55 27.97
N ASN A 305 -9.85 0.56 27.25
CA ASN A 305 -10.90 1.25 26.51
C ASN A 305 -11.32 0.48 25.24
N VAL A 306 -10.40 -0.13 24.51
CA VAL A 306 -10.76 -1.03 23.40
C VAL A 306 -11.60 -2.20 23.89
N THR A 307 -11.23 -2.81 25.03
CA THR A 307 -11.98 -3.93 25.62
C THR A 307 -13.39 -3.51 26.04
N LYS A 308 -13.54 -2.33 26.68
CA LYS A 308 -14.85 -1.79 27.09
C LYS A 308 -15.76 -1.46 25.91
N LEU A 309 -15.22 -0.91 24.82
CA LEU A 309 -15.97 -0.62 23.60
C LEU A 309 -16.32 -1.89 22.82
N GLY A 310 -15.48 -2.92 22.95
CA GLY A 310 -15.59 -4.17 22.22
C GLY A 310 -15.06 -4.09 20.79
N LEU A 311 -14.70 -5.25 20.26
CA LEU A 311 -14.32 -5.46 18.85
C LEU A 311 -15.33 -6.41 18.20
N GLN A 312 -15.59 -6.24 16.91
CA GLN A 312 -16.57 -7.02 16.15
C GLN A 312 -16.02 -8.41 15.82
N LYS A 313 -14.79 -8.49 15.29
CA LYS A 313 -14.19 -9.71 14.72
C LYS A 313 -12.72 -9.88 15.02
N ALA A 314 -11.98 -8.80 15.22
CA ALA A 314 -10.56 -8.85 15.52
C ALA A 314 -10.29 -9.23 16.96
N ILE A 315 -9.11 -9.74 17.23
CA ILE A 315 -8.59 -10.07 18.56
C ILE A 315 -7.49 -9.05 18.88
N LEU A 316 -7.60 -8.35 20.01
CA LEU A 316 -6.51 -7.53 20.53
C LEU A 316 -5.58 -8.41 21.38
N ASP A 317 -4.27 -8.34 21.13
CA ASP A 317 -3.25 -9.02 21.93
C ASP A 317 -2.09 -8.10 22.27
N LEU A 318 -1.69 -8.08 23.54
CA LEU A 318 -0.48 -7.40 23.99
C LEU A 318 0.72 -8.33 23.76
N ASP A 319 1.60 -7.95 22.82
CA ASP A 319 2.75 -8.75 22.42
C ASP A 319 4.05 -8.00 22.72
N VAL A 320 4.69 -8.34 23.83
CA VAL A 320 5.96 -7.69 24.28
C VAL A 320 7.13 -7.93 23.34
N THR A 321 7.02 -8.93 22.47
CA THR A 321 8.06 -9.25 21.47
C THR A 321 7.89 -8.41 20.19
N LEU A 322 6.75 -7.75 20.04
CA LEU A 322 6.54 -6.82 18.94
C LEU A 322 7.49 -5.62 19.13
N ALA A 323 8.60 -5.67 18.45
CA ALA A 323 9.66 -4.66 18.49
C ALA A 323 9.88 -4.02 17.10
N ARG A 324 9.13 -4.49 16.10
CA ARG A 324 9.15 -3.98 14.73
C ARG A 324 8.64 -2.57 14.63
N GLY A 325 8.95 -1.98 13.53
CA GLY A 325 8.49 -0.68 13.13
C GLY A 325 9.64 0.18 12.68
N LEU A 326 9.29 1.30 12.09
CA LEU A 326 10.26 2.30 11.65
C LEU A 326 10.83 2.99 12.87
N ASN A 327 12.09 3.43 12.80
CA ASN A 327 12.82 3.99 13.94
C ASN A 327 12.22 5.28 14.50
N TYR A 328 11.23 5.87 13.82
CA TYR A 328 10.57 7.09 14.24
C TYR A 328 9.40 6.87 15.23
N TYR A 329 9.00 5.64 15.56
CA TYR A 329 7.95 5.41 16.55
C TYR A 329 8.43 5.68 17.97
N THR A 330 7.60 6.40 18.76
CA THR A 330 7.90 6.89 20.10
C THR A 330 6.99 6.35 21.19
N GLY A 331 5.83 5.82 20.85
CA GLY A 331 4.81 5.32 21.78
C GLY A 331 4.27 3.96 21.39
N ALA A 332 2.93 3.82 21.36
CA ALA A 332 2.26 2.59 20.94
C ALA A 332 2.67 2.18 19.53
N ILE A 333 2.84 0.87 19.33
CA ILE A 333 3.11 0.24 18.04
C ILE A 333 2.12 -0.89 17.81
N PHE A 334 1.72 -1.06 16.54
CA PHE A 334 0.74 -2.04 16.11
C PHE A 334 1.29 -2.94 15.02
N GLU A 335 0.91 -4.21 15.06
CA GLU A 335 1.07 -5.14 13.96
C GLU A 335 -0.20 -5.98 13.82
N VAL A 336 -0.67 -6.18 12.60
CA VAL A 336 -1.86 -6.99 12.34
C VAL A 336 -1.46 -8.26 11.64
N THR A 337 -1.77 -9.41 12.23
CA THR A 337 -1.56 -10.72 11.63
C THR A 337 -2.84 -11.25 10.99
N ALA A 338 -2.69 -11.95 9.87
CA ALA A 338 -3.79 -12.63 9.20
C ALA A 338 -4.42 -13.70 10.12
N PRO A 339 -5.65 -14.18 9.82
CA PRO A 339 -6.21 -15.36 10.47
C PRO A 339 -5.25 -16.55 10.42
N LYS A 340 -5.29 -17.41 11.45
CA LYS A 340 -4.32 -18.51 11.63
C LYS A 340 -4.30 -19.53 10.49
N GLU A 341 -5.40 -19.60 9.76
CA GLU A 341 -5.58 -20.51 8.61
C GLU A 341 -4.73 -20.11 7.40
N VAL A 342 -4.27 -18.85 7.36
CA VAL A 342 -3.51 -18.29 6.22
C VAL A 342 -2.06 -18.00 6.62
N ALA A 343 -1.13 -18.69 6.00
CA ALA A 343 0.31 -18.42 6.19
C ALA A 343 0.73 -17.14 5.46
N MET A 344 0.50 -16.00 6.11
CA MET A 344 0.85 -14.67 5.59
C MET A 344 1.62 -13.87 6.65
N GLY A 345 2.54 -13.03 6.21
CA GLY A 345 3.16 -12.03 7.08
C GLY A 345 2.15 -10.94 7.49
N SER A 346 2.62 -9.97 8.29
CA SER A 346 1.78 -8.86 8.75
C SER A 346 0.96 -8.22 7.61
N ILE A 347 -0.35 -8.06 7.81
CA ILE A 347 -1.29 -7.45 6.86
C ILE A 347 -1.59 -5.99 7.18
N GLY A 348 -1.09 -5.48 8.29
CA GLY A 348 -1.19 -4.09 8.71
C GLY A 348 -0.19 -3.78 9.82
N GLY A 349 0.03 -2.50 10.07
CA GLY A 349 0.92 -2.05 11.14
C GLY A 349 0.86 -0.54 11.28
N GLY A 350 1.45 -0.01 12.35
CA GLY A 350 1.45 1.42 12.62
C GLY A 350 2.07 1.76 13.97
N GLY A 351 1.87 3.00 14.40
CA GLY A 351 2.31 3.43 15.72
C GLY A 351 2.31 4.95 15.89
N ARG A 352 2.63 5.38 17.10
CA ARG A 352 2.79 6.79 17.47
C ARG A 352 4.19 7.30 17.12
N TYR A 353 4.23 8.50 16.53
CA TYR A 353 5.45 9.22 16.18
C TYR A 353 5.31 10.70 16.60
N ASP A 354 6.04 11.11 17.64
CA ASP A 354 5.84 12.45 18.23
C ASP A 354 6.72 13.53 17.60
N ASP A 355 7.85 13.17 16.99
CA ASP A 355 8.85 14.13 16.51
C ASP A 355 9.11 14.09 15.00
N LEU A 356 8.27 13.40 14.24
CA LEU A 356 8.53 13.22 12.81
C LEU A 356 8.47 14.54 12.02
N THR A 357 7.56 15.44 12.40
CA THR A 357 7.47 16.80 11.82
C THR A 357 8.63 17.70 12.25
N GLY A 358 9.23 17.45 13.42
CA GLY A 358 10.41 18.16 13.91
C GLY A 358 11.61 18.06 12.98
N ILE A 359 11.76 16.94 12.27
CA ILE A 359 12.80 16.73 11.26
C ILE A 359 12.69 17.75 10.11
N PHE A 360 11.50 18.27 9.86
CA PHE A 360 11.20 19.27 8.82
C PHE A 360 10.98 20.69 9.39
N GLY A 361 11.31 20.90 10.67
CA GLY A 361 11.29 22.24 11.29
C GLY A 361 9.99 22.59 12.04
N LEU A 362 9.09 21.62 12.26
CA LEU A 362 7.89 21.82 13.08
C LEU A 362 7.90 20.82 14.28
N PRO A 363 8.58 21.17 15.39
CA PRO A 363 8.64 20.32 16.58
C PRO A 363 7.29 20.26 17.31
N ASP A 364 7.18 19.30 18.25
CA ASP A 364 6.04 19.14 19.18
C ASP A 364 4.68 18.79 18.55
N VAL A 365 4.65 18.37 17.30
CA VAL A 365 3.44 17.87 16.64
C VAL A 365 3.40 16.34 16.72
N SER A 366 2.69 15.83 17.73
CA SER A 366 2.47 14.41 17.91
C SER A 366 1.61 13.83 16.78
N GLY A 367 1.97 12.65 16.30
CA GLY A 367 1.22 11.91 15.29
C GLY A 367 1.08 10.44 15.67
N VAL A 368 0.02 9.82 15.20
CA VAL A 368 -0.21 8.38 15.27
C VAL A 368 -0.94 7.92 14.02
N GLY A 369 -0.56 6.76 13.48
CA GLY A 369 -1.19 6.27 12.28
C GLY A 369 -1.04 4.77 12.09
N ILE A 370 -1.87 4.25 11.20
CA ILE A 370 -1.90 2.84 10.80
C ILE A 370 -1.89 2.72 9.28
N SER A 371 -1.39 1.59 8.81
CA SER A 371 -1.34 1.22 7.41
C SER A 371 -1.94 -0.16 7.19
N PHE A 372 -2.79 -0.31 6.18
CA PHE A 372 -3.26 -1.60 5.67
C PHE A 372 -2.42 -2.01 4.47
N GLY A 373 -1.94 -3.24 4.47
CA GLY A 373 -1.17 -3.82 3.37
C GLY A 373 -2.09 -4.40 2.30
N LEU A 374 -2.58 -3.58 1.36
CA LEU A 374 -3.55 -3.95 0.32
C LEU A 374 -3.21 -5.28 -0.37
N ASP A 375 -1.96 -5.44 -0.79
CA ASP A 375 -1.52 -6.60 -1.57
C ASP A 375 -1.53 -7.91 -0.77
N ARG A 376 -1.26 -7.84 0.53
CA ARG A 376 -1.34 -9.00 1.42
C ARG A 376 -2.78 -9.31 1.81
N ILE A 377 -3.59 -8.31 2.09
CA ILE A 377 -5.04 -8.46 2.34
C ILE A 377 -5.70 -9.09 1.12
N TYR A 378 -5.36 -8.66 -0.11
CA TYR A 378 -5.82 -9.26 -1.34
C TYR A 378 -5.53 -10.77 -1.40
N LEU A 379 -4.28 -11.18 -1.10
CA LEU A 379 -3.88 -12.59 -1.11
C LEU A 379 -4.60 -13.41 -0.03
N VAL A 380 -4.85 -12.82 1.15
CA VAL A 380 -5.60 -13.48 2.22
C VAL A 380 -7.06 -13.69 1.81
N LEU A 381 -7.70 -12.68 1.22
CA LEU A 381 -9.08 -12.80 0.73
C LEU A 381 -9.21 -13.82 -0.42
N GLU A 382 -8.20 -13.92 -1.30
CA GLU A 382 -8.18 -14.96 -2.34
C GLU A 382 -8.04 -16.36 -1.76
N GLU A 383 -7.12 -16.55 -0.81
CA GLU A 383 -6.87 -17.85 -0.19
C GLU A 383 -8.09 -18.34 0.61
N LEU A 384 -8.84 -17.43 1.22
CA LEU A 384 -10.07 -17.72 1.96
C LEU A 384 -11.35 -17.68 1.10
N ASN A 385 -11.27 -17.39 -0.21
CA ASN A 385 -12.40 -17.27 -1.13
C ASN A 385 -13.48 -16.27 -0.65
N LEU A 386 -13.05 -15.12 -0.11
CA LEU A 386 -13.95 -14.10 0.47
C LEU A 386 -14.37 -13.00 -0.50
N PHE A 387 -13.90 -13.01 -1.75
CA PHE A 387 -14.37 -12.04 -2.73
C PHE A 387 -15.79 -12.35 -3.20
N PRO A 388 -16.73 -11.38 -3.17
CA PRO A 388 -18.05 -11.57 -3.74
C PRO A 388 -17.99 -11.88 -5.25
N GLU A 389 -18.83 -12.78 -5.72
CA GLU A 389 -18.91 -13.15 -7.15
C GLU A 389 -19.19 -11.95 -8.05
N THR A 390 -19.90 -10.94 -7.53
CA THR A 390 -20.27 -9.71 -8.25
C THR A 390 -19.09 -8.78 -8.55
N VAL A 391 -17.92 -9.00 -7.94
CA VAL A 391 -16.72 -8.14 -8.10
C VAL A 391 -16.04 -8.33 -9.46
N THR A 392 -16.41 -9.35 -10.23
CA THR A 392 -15.62 -9.79 -11.39
C THR A 392 -16.06 -9.23 -12.74
N THR A 393 -17.21 -8.59 -12.89
CA THR A 393 -17.72 -8.19 -14.20
C THR A 393 -17.83 -6.69 -14.40
N SER A 394 -17.18 -6.19 -15.45
CA SER A 394 -17.29 -4.79 -15.86
C SER A 394 -18.53 -4.53 -16.74
N THR A 395 -18.90 -5.44 -17.65
CA THR A 395 -20.01 -5.29 -18.60
C THR A 395 -21.16 -6.20 -18.17
N LYS A 396 -22.38 -5.65 -18.09
CA LYS A 396 -23.59 -6.39 -17.73
C LYS A 396 -24.28 -7.02 -18.95
N VAL A 397 -24.25 -6.31 -20.09
CA VAL A 397 -24.88 -6.78 -21.32
C VAL A 397 -24.04 -6.40 -22.54
N MET A 398 -23.92 -7.33 -23.49
CA MET A 398 -23.32 -7.09 -24.81
C MET A 398 -24.38 -7.27 -25.92
N PHE A 399 -24.43 -6.31 -26.81
CA PHE A 399 -25.21 -6.41 -28.04
C PHE A 399 -24.36 -7.05 -29.14
N LEU A 400 -24.92 -8.03 -29.84
CA LEU A 400 -24.26 -8.58 -31.03
C LEU A 400 -24.32 -7.54 -32.17
N ASN A 401 -23.33 -7.58 -33.03
CA ASN A 401 -23.27 -6.75 -34.23
C ASN A 401 -23.68 -7.58 -35.46
N PHE A 402 -24.83 -7.27 -36.04
CA PHE A 402 -25.41 -7.97 -37.19
C PHE A 402 -25.11 -7.29 -38.53
N GLY A 403 -24.35 -6.20 -38.53
CA GLY A 403 -24.03 -5.39 -39.69
C GLY A 403 -24.81 -4.06 -39.74
N GLU A 404 -24.57 -3.28 -40.80
CA GLU A 404 -24.92 -1.86 -40.87
C GLU A 404 -26.40 -1.55 -40.58
N SER A 405 -27.33 -2.43 -40.97
CA SER A 405 -28.79 -2.18 -40.85
C SER A 405 -29.27 -2.09 -39.40
N GLN A 406 -28.65 -2.78 -38.46
CA GLN A 406 -29.08 -2.84 -37.05
C GLN A 406 -28.06 -2.22 -36.06
N THR A 407 -26.89 -1.88 -36.56
CA THR A 407 -25.82 -1.33 -35.69
C THR A 407 -26.22 -0.01 -35.05
N PHE A 408 -26.95 0.85 -35.77
CA PHE A 408 -27.37 2.13 -35.23
C PHE A 408 -28.40 1.97 -34.12
N GLU A 409 -29.41 1.09 -34.29
CA GLU A 409 -30.42 0.79 -33.29
C GLU A 409 -29.79 0.15 -32.02
N ALA A 410 -28.85 -0.80 -32.21
CA ALA A 410 -28.09 -1.39 -31.13
C ALA A 410 -27.32 -0.32 -30.34
N MET A 411 -26.65 0.61 -31.02
CA MET A 411 -25.91 1.69 -30.36
C MET A 411 -26.84 2.69 -29.66
N GLN A 412 -28.03 2.97 -30.19
CA GLN A 412 -29.01 3.80 -29.48
C GLN A 412 -29.47 3.13 -28.19
N ALA A 413 -29.77 1.83 -28.22
CA ALA A 413 -30.10 1.06 -27.02
C ALA A 413 -28.98 1.02 -26.01
N VAL A 414 -27.75 0.72 -26.45
CA VAL A 414 -26.52 0.74 -25.60
C VAL A 414 -26.33 2.12 -24.96
N THR A 415 -26.54 3.20 -25.73
CA THR A 415 -26.42 4.58 -25.21
C THR A 415 -27.47 4.84 -24.13
N THR A 416 -28.72 4.41 -24.38
CA THR A 416 -29.80 4.56 -23.40
C THR A 416 -29.54 3.78 -22.12
N LEU A 417 -29.03 2.53 -22.20
CA LEU A 417 -28.64 1.73 -21.05
C LEU A 417 -27.52 2.40 -20.25
N ARG A 418 -26.52 2.93 -20.93
CA ARG A 418 -25.39 3.66 -20.27
C ARG A 418 -25.89 4.91 -19.54
N ASN A 419 -26.84 5.66 -20.11
CA ASN A 419 -27.48 6.82 -19.46
C ASN A 419 -28.30 6.43 -18.22
N LYS A 420 -28.66 5.14 -18.08
CA LYS A 420 -29.31 4.55 -16.90
C LYS A 420 -28.29 3.84 -15.96
N ASN A 421 -27.00 4.12 -16.10
CA ASN A 421 -25.90 3.51 -15.35
C ASN A 421 -25.77 1.98 -15.52
N ILE A 422 -26.33 1.42 -16.59
CA ILE A 422 -26.16 0.01 -16.93
C ILE A 422 -24.94 -0.13 -17.82
N LYS A 423 -23.98 -0.97 -17.41
CA LYS A 423 -22.74 -1.23 -18.15
C LYS A 423 -23.04 -2.08 -19.39
N ALA A 424 -23.14 -1.46 -20.54
CA ALA A 424 -23.49 -2.06 -21.82
C ALA A 424 -22.43 -1.79 -22.88
N GLU A 425 -22.20 -2.75 -23.76
CA GLU A 425 -21.33 -2.62 -24.94
C GLU A 425 -21.96 -3.30 -26.15
N MET A 426 -21.50 -2.95 -27.33
CA MET A 426 -21.80 -3.65 -28.58
C MET A 426 -20.48 -4.26 -29.09
N TYR A 427 -20.56 -5.49 -29.65
CA TYR A 427 -19.42 -6.08 -30.30
C TYR A 427 -19.02 -5.22 -31.52
N PRO A 428 -17.73 -4.83 -31.68
CA PRO A 428 -17.35 -3.78 -32.62
C PRO A 428 -17.53 -4.18 -34.10
N ASP A 429 -17.24 -5.43 -34.44
CA ASP A 429 -17.18 -5.88 -35.82
C ASP A 429 -18.37 -6.80 -36.20
N ALA A 430 -18.93 -6.64 -37.39
CA ALA A 430 -19.86 -7.58 -37.97
C ALA A 430 -19.16 -8.89 -38.35
N THR A 431 -19.03 -9.80 -37.41
CA THR A 431 -18.40 -11.11 -37.60
C THR A 431 -19.37 -12.24 -37.27
N LYS A 432 -18.91 -13.52 -37.46
CA LYS A 432 -19.74 -14.69 -37.15
C LYS A 432 -20.28 -14.60 -35.72
N ILE A 433 -21.56 -14.84 -35.55
CA ILE A 433 -22.30 -14.76 -34.28
C ILE A 433 -21.63 -15.62 -33.18
N ASP A 434 -21.20 -16.85 -33.52
CA ASP A 434 -20.49 -17.73 -32.59
C ASP A 434 -19.21 -17.13 -32.03
N LYS A 435 -18.49 -16.33 -32.84
CA LYS A 435 -17.27 -15.62 -32.37
C LYS A 435 -17.61 -14.55 -31.34
N GLN A 436 -18.72 -13.85 -31.56
CA GLN A 436 -19.20 -12.81 -30.66
C GLN A 436 -19.70 -13.41 -29.33
N PHE A 437 -20.44 -14.52 -29.36
CA PHE A 437 -20.86 -15.25 -28.16
C PHE A 437 -19.66 -15.75 -27.35
N LYS A 438 -18.69 -16.41 -28.01
CA LYS A 438 -17.45 -16.82 -27.34
C LYS A 438 -16.68 -15.69 -26.72
N HIS A 439 -16.76 -14.49 -27.29
CA HIS A 439 -16.16 -13.30 -26.69
C HIS A 439 -16.90 -12.91 -25.40
N ALA A 440 -18.24 -12.87 -25.41
CA ALA A 440 -19.04 -12.60 -24.22
C ALA A 440 -18.76 -13.60 -23.10
N GLU A 441 -18.76 -14.90 -23.43
CA GLU A 441 -18.46 -15.99 -22.49
C GLU A 441 -17.06 -15.84 -21.85
N ARG A 442 -16.01 -15.62 -22.67
CA ARG A 442 -14.63 -15.45 -22.18
C ARG A 442 -14.47 -14.22 -21.31
N ARG A 443 -15.28 -13.18 -21.52
CA ARG A 443 -15.29 -11.96 -20.71
C ARG A 443 -16.22 -12.04 -19.50
N GLY A 444 -16.94 -13.18 -19.33
CA GLY A 444 -17.88 -13.35 -18.24
C GLY A 444 -19.06 -12.38 -18.30
N ILE A 445 -19.47 -11.94 -19.50
CA ILE A 445 -20.63 -11.05 -19.67
C ILE A 445 -21.91 -11.88 -19.51
N PRO A 446 -22.75 -11.60 -18.50
CA PRO A 446 -23.88 -12.49 -18.20
C PRO A 446 -24.99 -12.45 -19.22
N PHE A 447 -25.21 -11.31 -19.87
CA PHE A 447 -26.34 -11.14 -20.80
C PHE A 447 -25.86 -10.72 -22.19
N VAL A 448 -26.52 -11.29 -23.23
CA VAL A 448 -26.25 -10.91 -24.61
C VAL A 448 -27.60 -10.59 -25.30
N VAL A 449 -27.71 -9.42 -25.92
CA VAL A 449 -28.77 -9.12 -26.88
C VAL A 449 -28.36 -9.72 -28.20
N LYS A 450 -29.07 -10.80 -28.58
CA LYS A 450 -28.75 -11.60 -29.77
C LYS A 450 -29.58 -11.25 -31.02
N GLU A 451 -30.59 -10.42 -30.88
CA GLU A 451 -31.50 -10.03 -31.97
C GLU A 451 -32.22 -8.73 -31.63
N ILE A 452 -32.48 -7.91 -32.62
CA ILE A 452 -33.27 -6.68 -32.54
C ILE A 452 -34.34 -6.81 -33.61
N ASP A 453 -35.62 -6.76 -33.20
CA ASP A 453 -36.78 -6.79 -34.10
C ASP A 453 -37.69 -5.58 -33.81
N GLY A 454 -37.51 -4.52 -34.58
CA GLY A 454 -38.10 -3.22 -34.33
C GLY A 454 -37.75 -2.67 -32.96
N SER A 455 -38.74 -2.48 -32.08
CA SER A 455 -38.51 -1.99 -30.70
C SER A 455 -38.19 -3.08 -29.67
N ASN A 456 -38.11 -4.35 -30.08
CA ASN A 456 -37.91 -5.50 -29.22
C ASN A 456 -36.49 -6.05 -29.31
N PHE A 457 -35.93 -6.44 -28.15
CA PHE A 457 -34.62 -6.98 -27.97
C PHE A 457 -34.70 -8.42 -27.43
N THR A 458 -34.10 -9.38 -28.11
CA THR A 458 -34.02 -10.74 -27.60
C THR A 458 -32.76 -10.85 -26.70
N LEU A 459 -32.99 -10.79 -25.39
CA LEU A 459 -31.96 -10.93 -24.34
C LEU A 459 -31.75 -12.42 -24.04
N LYS A 460 -30.49 -12.87 -24.07
CA LYS A 460 -30.11 -14.21 -23.67
C LYS A 460 -29.23 -14.13 -22.41
N ASP A 461 -29.61 -14.88 -21.37
CA ASP A 461 -28.77 -15.16 -20.24
C ASP A 461 -27.76 -16.26 -20.64
N ILE A 462 -26.47 -15.99 -20.48
CA ILE A 462 -25.39 -16.90 -20.90
C ILE A 462 -25.27 -18.11 -19.96
N GLN A 463 -25.57 -17.92 -18.67
CA GLN A 463 -25.44 -18.99 -17.68
C GLN A 463 -26.60 -19.98 -17.74
N THR A 464 -27.82 -19.46 -17.77
CA THR A 464 -29.04 -20.30 -17.75
C THR A 464 -29.51 -20.74 -19.15
N GLY A 465 -29.08 -19.99 -20.18
CA GLY A 465 -29.57 -20.16 -21.56
C GLY A 465 -30.96 -19.59 -21.80
N GLU A 466 -31.62 -19.01 -20.78
CA GLU A 466 -32.91 -18.38 -20.87
C GLU A 466 -32.92 -17.25 -21.91
N GLN A 467 -34.03 -17.13 -22.67
CA GLN A 467 -34.20 -16.05 -23.66
C GLN A 467 -35.48 -15.31 -23.39
N LEU A 468 -35.41 -14.00 -23.38
CA LEU A 468 -36.55 -13.11 -23.17
C LEU A 468 -36.61 -12.09 -24.30
N GLN A 469 -37.81 -11.87 -24.84
CA GLN A 469 -38.07 -10.79 -25.79
C GLN A 469 -38.63 -9.59 -25.00
N LEU A 470 -37.94 -8.48 -25.01
CA LEU A 470 -38.18 -7.32 -24.16
C LEU A 470 -38.14 -6.06 -24.99
N ASP A 471 -39.04 -5.12 -24.75
CA ASP A 471 -38.87 -3.75 -25.19
C ASP A 471 -37.76 -3.05 -24.37
N LEU A 472 -37.38 -1.85 -24.78
CA LEU A 472 -36.28 -1.13 -24.14
C LEU A 472 -36.51 -0.83 -22.64
N GLU A 473 -37.76 -0.54 -22.25
CA GLU A 473 -38.12 -0.25 -20.86
C GLU A 473 -37.98 -1.49 -19.97
N ASN A 474 -38.50 -2.62 -20.45
CA ASN A 474 -38.41 -3.89 -19.73
C ASN A 474 -36.95 -4.44 -19.74
N LEU A 475 -36.19 -4.18 -20.82
CA LEU A 475 -34.77 -4.50 -20.87
C LEU A 475 -34.00 -3.72 -19.80
N ILE A 476 -34.26 -2.42 -19.64
CA ILE A 476 -33.66 -1.60 -18.57
C ILE A 476 -34.01 -2.17 -17.20
N LYS A 477 -35.31 -2.47 -16.94
CA LYS A 477 -35.76 -3.05 -15.64
C LYS A 477 -35.07 -4.40 -15.33
N LYS A 478 -34.90 -5.26 -16.33
CA LYS A 478 -34.24 -6.57 -16.16
C LYS A 478 -32.75 -6.44 -15.87
N LEU A 479 -32.11 -5.39 -16.39
CA LEU A 479 -30.69 -5.16 -16.29
C LEU A 479 -30.28 -4.23 -15.11
N GLN A 480 -31.19 -3.58 -14.44
CA GLN A 480 -30.94 -2.86 -13.18
C GLN A 480 -30.73 -3.83 -12.00
#